data_5ef837713e1906f06a83fb93e7ca175f
#
_entry.id   5ef837713e1906f06a83fb93e7ca175f
#
_cell.length_a   1.000
_cell.length_b   1.000
_cell.length_c   1.000
_cell.angle_alpha   90.00
_cell.angle_beta   90.00
_cell.angle_gamma   90.00
#
_symmetry.space_group_name_H-M   'P 1'
#
loop_
_entity.id
_entity.type
_entity.pdbx_description
1 polymer ?
#
loop_
_entity_poly.entity_id
_entity_poly.type
_entity_poly.pdbx_seq_one_letter_code
_entity_poly.pdbx_strand_id
1 'polypeptide(L)'
;MMVRLDQMNSEEFQKYLSFAIKYFADEQIKSGNWKLEEAISKATVEYEKLLPEGQDTENNHLFTIRDGSKEVGMIWLAQITNEKGFIYGLNIWEGNQGKGYGKKTMQEIEVLAKKFGLKSIGLHVFAHNNIARDLYEKLGYKEKNIKMEKTL
;
A
#
# COMPACT_ATOMS: atom_id res chain seq x y z
N MET A 1 8.14 -14.89 14.69
CA MET A 1 7.82 -13.68 13.88
C MET A 1 7.19 -12.64 14.79
N MET A 2 7.84 -11.52 14.94
CA MET A 2 7.38 -10.42 15.79
C MET A 2 7.23 -9.17 14.95
N VAL A 3 6.11 -9.09 14.23
CA VAL A 3 5.83 -7.96 13.35
C VAL A 3 5.40 -6.74 14.15
N ARG A 4 6.07 -5.62 13.90
CA ARG A 4 5.80 -4.33 14.52
C ARG A 4 5.66 -3.27 13.44
N LEU A 5 4.70 -2.36 13.65
CA LEU A 5 4.47 -1.22 12.77
C LEU A 5 5.00 0.04 13.44
N ASP A 6 6.08 0.58 12.91
CA ASP A 6 6.70 1.80 13.42
C ASP A 6 6.48 2.96 12.44
N GLN A 7 6.10 4.13 12.94
CA GLN A 7 5.95 5.30 12.07
C GLN A 7 7.26 5.58 11.33
N MET A 8 7.16 5.86 10.03
CA MET A 8 8.33 6.21 9.23
C MET A 8 8.93 7.53 9.71
N ASN A 9 10.26 7.55 9.81
CA ASN A 9 11.00 8.80 9.91
C ASN A 9 11.20 9.40 8.51
N SER A 10 11.76 10.61 8.42
CA SER A 10 11.96 11.30 7.15
C SER A 10 12.82 10.52 6.16
N GLU A 11 13.88 9.88 6.64
CA GLU A 11 14.78 9.09 5.79
C GLU A 11 14.06 7.86 5.22
N GLU A 12 13.33 7.13 6.05
CA GLU A 12 12.55 5.97 5.64
C GLU A 12 11.46 6.38 4.64
N PHE A 13 10.82 7.52 4.88
CA PHE A 13 9.80 8.03 3.96
C PHE A 13 10.39 8.37 2.59
N GLN A 14 11.53 9.03 2.52
CA GLN A 14 12.16 9.38 1.23
C GLN A 14 12.54 8.14 0.44
N LYS A 15 13.06 7.12 1.09
CA LYS A 15 13.35 5.83 0.45
C LYS A 15 12.09 5.18 -0.09
N TYR A 16 11.05 5.15 0.73
CA TYR A 16 9.77 4.59 0.30
C TYR A 16 9.20 5.35 -0.89
N LEU A 17 9.19 6.68 -0.83
CA LEU A 17 8.60 7.51 -1.88
C LEU A 17 9.26 7.26 -3.24
N SER A 18 10.59 7.21 -3.29
CA SER A 18 11.32 6.91 -4.52
C SER A 18 10.95 5.53 -5.09
N PHE A 19 10.89 4.53 -4.24
CA PHE A 19 10.46 3.19 -4.62
C PHE A 19 9.00 3.20 -5.11
N ALA A 20 8.10 3.83 -4.36
CA ALA A 20 6.66 3.81 -4.61
C ALA A 20 6.30 4.46 -5.94
N ILE A 21 6.90 5.59 -6.27
CA ILE A 21 6.66 6.28 -7.53
C ILE A 21 7.02 5.37 -8.71
N LYS A 22 8.19 4.77 -8.67
CA LYS A 22 8.63 3.86 -9.73
C LYS A 22 7.76 2.61 -9.81
N TYR A 23 7.49 2.01 -8.68
CA TYR A 23 6.65 0.81 -8.59
C TYR A 23 5.26 1.06 -9.16
N PHE A 24 4.62 2.16 -8.74
CA PHE A 24 3.29 2.52 -9.21
C PHE A 24 3.27 2.80 -10.72
N ALA A 25 4.28 3.53 -11.22
CA ALA A 25 4.42 3.78 -12.64
C ALA A 25 4.54 2.48 -13.43
N ASP A 26 5.37 1.55 -12.99
CA ASP A 26 5.56 0.25 -13.65
C ASP A 26 4.28 -0.58 -13.65
N GLU A 27 3.53 -0.58 -12.54
CA GLU A 27 2.26 -1.31 -12.44
C GLU A 27 1.19 -0.73 -13.37
N GLN A 28 1.14 0.60 -13.52
CA GLN A 28 0.23 1.26 -14.44
C GLN A 28 0.57 0.96 -15.91
N ILE A 29 1.85 0.87 -16.22
CA ILE A 29 2.30 0.46 -17.55
C ILE A 29 1.89 -0.98 -17.84
N LYS A 30 2.13 -1.90 -16.91
CA LYS A 30 1.76 -3.33 -17.05
C LYS A 30 0.26 -3.50 -17.23
N SER A 31 -0.54 -2.65 -16.59
CA SER A 31 -2.00 -2.69 -16.70
C SER A 31 -2.53 -2.03 -17.97
N GLY A 32 -1.65 -1.44 -18.78
CA GLY A 32 -2.03 -0.75 -20.00
C GLY A 32 -2.67 0.62 -19.79
N ASN A 33 -2.63 1.14 -18.57
CA ASN A 33 -3.27 2.42 -18.23
C ASN A 33 -2.42 3.63 -18.63
N TRP A 34 -1.10 3.52 -18.55
CA TRP A 34 -0.17 4.62 -18.84
C TRP A 34 0.90 4.18 -19.83
N LYS A 35 1.38 5.14 -20.61
CA LYS A 35 2.52 4.95 -21.51
C LYS A 35 3.83 5.13 -20.74
N LEU A 36 4.88 4.46 -21.19
CA LEU A 36 6.20 4.49 -20.55
C LEU A 36 6.71 5.93 -20.36
N GLU A 37 6.56 6.77 -21.38
CA GLU A 37 7.11 8.14 -21.37
C GLU A 37 6.38 9.11 -20.44
N GLU A 38 5.16 8.78 -19.98
CA GLU A 38 4.37 9.63 -19.08
C GLU A 38 4.26 9.10 -17.66
N ALA A 39 4.64 7.85 -17.44
CA ALA A 39 4.31 7.12 -16.21
C ALA A 39 4.92 7.71 -14.95
N ILE A 40 6.20 8.05 -14.96
CA ILE A 40 6.89 8.61 -13.80
C ILE A 40 6.32 9.96 -13.39
N SER A 41 6.06 10.83 -14.38
CA SER A 41 5.46 12.15 -14.11
C SER A 41 4.06 12.03 -13.51
N LYS A 42 3.25 11.14 -14.05
CA LYS A 42 1.89 10.91 -13.53
C LYS A 42 1.91 10.33 -12.13
N ALA A 43 2.78 9.35 -11.87
CA ALA A 43 2.93 8.76 -10.55
C ALA A 43 3.38 9.79 -9.52
N THR A 44 4.35 10.65 -9.88
CA THR A 44 4.84 11.71 -9.00
C THR A 44 3.70 12.66 -8.61
N VAL A 45 2.90 13.09 -9.57
CA VAL A 45 1.75 13.98 -9.32
C VAL A 45 0.74 13.32 -8.37
N GLU A 46 0.46 12.02 -8.55
CA GLU A 46 -0.47 11.30 -7.67
C GLU A 46 0.02 11.29 -6.22
N TYR A 47 1.30 10.97 -6.01
CA TYR A 47 1.85 10.96 -4.64
C TYR A 47 1.91 12.34 -4.01
N GLU A 48 2.19 13.39 -4.78
CA GLU A 48 2.17 14.76 -4.29
C GLU A 48 0.76 15.19 -3.84
N LYS A 49 -0.27 14.73 -4.56
CA LYS A 49 -1.67 15.01 -4.19
C LYS A 49 -2.09 14.27 -2.93
N LEU A 50 -1.68 13.00 -2.81
CA LEU A 50 -2.08 12.16 -1.68
C LEU A 50 -1.31 12.51 -0.40
N LEU A 51 -0.06 12.91 -0.52
CA LEU A 51 0.83 13.18 0.60
C LEU A 51 1.48 14.56 0.47
N PRO A 52 0.70 15.64 0.50
CA PRO A 52 1.24 17.01 0.35
C PRO A 52 2.21 17.40 1.46
N GLU A 53 2.10 16.82 2.66
CA GLU A 53 3.00 17.04 3.79
C GLU A 53 3.89 15.82 4.07
N GLY A 54 4.09 14.96 3.08
CA GLY A 54 4.90 13.75 3.21
C GLY A 54 4.36 12.81 4.28
N GLN A 55 5.24 12.26 5.13
CA GLN A 55 4.86 11.37 6.21
C GLN A 55 3.98 12.04 7.28
N ASP A 56 3.92 13.36 7.31
CA ASP A 56 3.13 14.13 8.27
C ASP A 56 1.76 14.54 7.72
N THR A 57 1.38 14.06 6.56
CA THR A 57 0.08 14.35 5.97
C THR A 57 -1.04 13.87 6.88
N GLU A 58 -1.97 14.75 7.22
CA GLU A 58 -3.09 14.45 8.11
C GLU A 58 -3.89 13.24 7.63
N ASN A 59 -4.34 12.41 8.58
CA ASN A 59 -5.13 11.21 8.33
C ASN A 59 -4.41 10.11 7.52
N ASN A 60 -3.10 10.22 7.40
CA ASN A 60 -2.28 9.21 6.73
C ASN A 60 -1.25 8.64 7.70
N HIS A 61 -1.15 7.31 7.70
CA HIS A 61 -0.27 6.58 8.60
C HIS A 61 0.65 5.71 7.75
N LEU A 62 1.92 6.10 7.70
CA LEU A 62 2.94 5.38 6.93
C LEU A 62 3.87 4.67 7.92
N PHE A 63 3.88 3.36 7.85
CA PHE A 63 4.63 2.52 8.78
C PHE A 63 5.73 1.74 8.08
N THR A 64 6.88 1.66 8.74
CA THR A 64 7.88 0.65 8.44
C THR A 64 7.49 -0.62 9.17
N ILE A 65 7.49 -1.74 8.45
CA ILE A 65 7.21 -3.05 9.02
C ILE A 65 8.52 -3.66 9.49
N ARG A 66 8.60 -4.03 10.76
CA ARG A 66 9.79 -4.66 11.34
C ARG A 66 9.47 -6.02 11.94
N ASP A 67 10.41 -6.94 11.76
CA ASP A 67 10.43 -8.21 12.48
C ASP A 67 11.65 -8.13 13.42
N GLY A 68 11.39 -7.86 14.70
CA GLY A 68 12.44 -7.50 15.62
C GLY A 68 13.10 -6.18 15.20
N SER A 69 14.40 -6.20 14.94
CA SER A 69 15.13 -5.03 14.45
C SER A 69 15.21 -4.95 12.93
N LYS A 70 14.75 -6.00 12.24
CA LYS A 70 14.85 -6.10 10.77
C LYS A 70 13.69 -5.39 10.09
N GLU A 71 14.02 -4.48 9.18
CA GLU A 71 13.04 -3.83 8.32
C GLU A 71 12.66 -4.78 7.17
N VAL A 72 11.39 -5.14 7.07
CA VAL A 72 10.92 -6.12 6.09
C VAL A 72 9.95 -5.56 5.06
N GLY A 73 9.45 -4.36 5.26
CA GLY A 73 8.50 -3.76 4.33
C GLY A 73 7.89 -2.46 4.84
N MET A 74 6.79 -2.07 4.22
CA MET A 74 6.04 -0.89 4.60
C MET A 74 4.53 -1.10 4.38
N ILE A 75 3.73 -0.31 5.11
CA ILE A 75 2.29 -0.22 4.88
C ILE A 75 1.81 1.21 5.08
N TRP A 76 0.87 1.65 4.24
CA TRP A 76 0.27 2.98 4.28
C TRP A 76 -1.24 2.85 4.41
N LEU A 77 -1.77 3.25 5.57
CA LEU A 77 -3.21 3.33 5.86
C LEU A 77 -3.63 4.79 5.87
N ALA A 78 -4.67 5.13 5.12
CA ALA A 78 -5.29 6.45 5.16
C ALA A 78 -6.69 6.34 5.79
N GLN A 79 -7.06 7.33 6.58
CA GLN A 79 -8.43 7.50 7.07
C GLN A 79 -9.18 8.41 6.09
N ILE A 80 -9.99 7.82 5.24
CA ILE A 80 -10.73 8.54 4.19
C ILE A 80 -11.92 9.28 4.80
N THR A 81 -12.62 8.62 5.72
CA THR A 81 -13.66 9.21 6.56
C THR A 81 -13.45 8.73 7.99
N ASN A 82 -14.31 9.15 8.92
CA ASN A 82 -14.25 8.67 10.31
C ASN A 82 -14.49 7.17 10.44
N GLU A 83 -15.10 6.54 9.43
CA GLU A 83 -15.45 5.12 9.45
C GLU A 83 -14.75 4.28 8.38
N LYS A 84 -14.14 4.91 7.37
CA LYS A 84 -13.53 4.21 6.24
C LYS A 84 -12.03 4.47 6.16
N GLY A 85 -11.26 3.39 6.14
CA GLY A 85 -9.85 3.41 5.85
C GLY A 85 -9.54 2.91 4.45
N PHE A 86 -8.35 3.20 3.97
CA PHE A 86 -7.87 2.74 2.68
C PHE A 86 -6.37 2.43 2.77
N ILE A 87 -5.99 1.25 2.29
CA ILE A 87 -4.58 0.86 2.19
C ILE A 87 -4.07 1.29 0.82
N TYR A 88 -3.23 2.32 0.79
CA TYR A 88 -2.63 2.79 -0.45
C TYR A 88 -1.40 1.99 -0.86
N GLY A 89 -0.74 1.36 0.08
CA GLY A 89 0.42 0.54 -0.21
C GLY A 89 0.69 -0.50 0.86
N LEU A 90 1.09 -1.67 0.41
CA LEU A 90 1.64 -2.73 1.25
C LEU A 90 2.73 -3.40 0.42
N ASN A 91 3.97 -3.27 0.86
CA ASN A 91 5.11 -3.85 0.16
C ASN A 91 5.98 -4.60 1.15
N ILE A 92 6.25 -5.84 0.84
CA ILE A 92 7.25 -6.65 1.54
C ILE A 92 8.50 -6.66 0.66
N TRP A 93 9.64 -6.26 1.21
CA TRP A 93 10.86 -6.10 0.43
C TRP A 93 11.36 -7.43 -0.09
N GLU A 94 12.03 -7.39 -1.24
CA GLU A 94 12.65 -8.56 -1.85
C GLU A 94 13.55 -9.28 -0.81
N GLY A 95 13.51 -10.60 -0.82
CA GLY A 95 14.20 -11.42 0.16
C GLY A 95 13.40 -11.70 1.44
N ASN A 96 12.32 -10.96 1.66
CA ASN A 96 11.45 -11.17 2.82
C ASN A 96 10.06 -11.70 2.42
N GLN A 97 9.80 -11.81 1.12
CA GLN A 97 8.51 -12.28 0.59
C GLN A 97 8.35 -13.79 0.80
N GLY A 98 7.09 -14.24 0.82
CA GLY A 98 6.77 -15.66 0.98
C GLY A 98 6.94 -16.19 2.39
N LYS A 99 7.09 -15.33 3.39
CA LYS A 99 7.31 -15.72 4.80
C LYS A 99 6.14 -15.41 5.71
N GLY A 100 5.03 -14.90 5.16
CA GLY A 100 3.83 -14.57 5.94
C GLY A 100 3.80 -13.15 6.51
N TYR A 101 4.73 -12.29 6.16
CA TYR A 101 4.75 -10.92 6.66
C TYR A 101 3.55 -10.09 6.20
N GLY A 102 3.12 -10.26 4.96
CA GLY A 102 1.95 -9.54 4.45
C GLY A 102 0.68 -9.86 5.22
N LYS A 103 0.44 -11.13 5.49
CA LYS A 103 -0.72 -11.57 6.28
C LYS A 103 -0.67 -11.01 7.70
N LYS A 104 0.47 -11.13 8.36
CA LYS A 104 0.65 -10.65 9.73
C LYS A 104 0.49 -9.13 9.81
N THR A 105 1.05 -8.41 8.85
CA THR A 105 0.92 -6.96 8.75
C THR A 105 -0.53 -6.53 8.60
N MET A 106 -1.28 -7.18 7.72
CA MET A 106 -2.70 -6.86 7.53
C MET A 106 -3.51 -7.14 8.80
N GLN A 107 -3.21 -8.21 9.53
CA GLN A 107 -3.85 -8.47 10.81
C GLN A 107 -3.57 -7.37 11.82
N GLU A 108 -2.32 -6.90 11.89
CA GLU A 108 -1.94 -5.81 12.80
C GLU A 108 -2.59 -4.48 12.40
N ILE A 109 -2.65 -4.17 11.11
CA ILE A 109 -3.27 -2.91 10.65
C ILE A 109 -4.78 -2.91 10.90
N GLU A 110 -5.44 -4.06 10.82
CA GLU A 110 -6.87 -4.17 11.11
C GLU A 110 -7.15 -3.90 12.60
N VAL A 111 -6.30 -4.38 13.49
CA VAL A 111 -6.39 -4.06 14.91
C VAL A 111 -6.25 -2.57 15.14
N LEU A 112 -5.25 -1.95 14.50
CA LEU A 112 -5.00 -0.52 14.62
C LEU A 112 -6.16 0.31 14.03
N ALA A 113 -6.69 -0.10 12.88
CA ALA A 113 -7.82 0.56 12.26
C ALA A 113 -9.06 0.58 13.16
N LYS A 114 -9.33 -0.52 13.84
CA LYS A 114 -10.41 -0.59 14.84
C LYS A 114 -10.20 0.38 15.98
N LYS A 115 -8.97 0.54 16.44
CA LYS A 115 -8.63 1.52 17.49
C LYS A 115 -8.89 2.96 17.03
N PHE A 116 -8.73 3.25 15.73
CA PHE A 116 -9.06 4.56 15.16
C PHE A 116 -10.56 4.76 14.96
N GLY A 117 -11.37 3.76 15.21
CA GLY A 117 -12.82 3.80 15.02
C GLY A 117 -13.26 3.45 13.59
N LEU A 118 -12.36 2.98 12.75
CA LEU A 118 -12.69 2.59 11.39
C LEU A 118 -13.53 1.31 11.39
N LYS A 119 -14.53 1.29 10.52
CA LYS A 119 -15.46 0.15 10.37
C LYS A 119 -15.19 -0.68 9.13
N SER A 120 -14.44 -0.14 8.19
CA SER A 120 -14.06 -0.85 6.97
C SER A 120 -12.73 -0.37 6.46
N ILE A 121 -12.06 -1.24 5.71
CA ILE A 121 -10.81 -0.93 5.02
C ILE A 121 -10.99 -1.33 3.56
N GLY A 122 -10.75 -0.37 2.66
CA GLY A 122 -10.67 -0.62 1.24
C GLY A 122 -9.23 -0.69 0.77
N LEU A 123 -9.03 -1.24 -0.39
CA LEU A 123 -7.73 -1.23 -1.07
C LEU A 123 -7.95 -1.42 -2.56
N HIS A 124 -6.91 -1.10 -3.33
CA HIS A 124 -6.86 -1.37 -4.76
C HIS A 124 -5.76 -2.39 -5.02
N VAL A 125 -6.04 -3.36 -5.87
CA VAL A 125 -5.06 -4.35 -6.31
C VAL A 125 -5.16 -4.50 -7.83
N PHE A 126 -4.01 -4.50 -8.50
CA PHE A 126 -3.99 -4.74 -9.94
C PHE A 126 -4.36 -6.19 -10.27
N ALA A 127 -5.14 -6.37 -11.32
CA ALA A 127 -5.65 -7.69 -11.71
C ALA A 127 -4.56 -8.74 -11.92
N HIS A 128 -3.37 -8.33 -12.37
CA HIS A 128 -2.25 -9.24 -12.60
C HIS A 128 -1.47 -9.62 -11.33
N ASN A 129 -1.74 -8.97 -10.21
CA ASN A 129 -1.05 -9.24 -8.94
C ASN A 129 -1.74 -10.37 -8.18
N ASN A 130 -1.50 -11.60 -8.62
CA ASN A 130 -2.16 -12.79 -8.08
C ASN A 130 -1.80 -13.06 -6.62
N ILE A 131 -0.56 -12.78 -6.22
CA ILE A 131 -0.09 -13.01 -4.85
C ILE A 131 -0.87 -12.12 -3.88
N ALA A 132 -1.00 -10.83 -4.20
CA ALA A 132 -1.75 -9.89 -3.38
C ALA A 132 -3.24 -10.21 -3.35
N ARG A 133 -3.81 -10.54 -4.51
CA ARG A 133 -5.24 -10.90 -4.60
C ARG A 133 -5.56 -12.11 -3.72
N ASP A 134 -4.72 -13.14 -3.76
CA ASP A 134 -4.90 -14.33 -2.93
C ASP A 134 -4.81 -13.99 -1.44
N LEU A 135 -3.87 -13.15 -1.06
CA LEU A 135 -3.72 -12.70 0.33
C LEU A 135 -4.98 -12.00 0.82
N TYR A 136 -5.45 -11.01 0.06
CA TYR A 136 -6.62 -10.22 0.48
C TYR A 136 -7.89 -11.06 0.50
N GLU A 137 -8.08 -11.93 -0.47
CA GLU A 137 -9.22 -12.84 -0.50
C GLU A 137 -9.25 -13.74 0.72
N LYS A 138 -8.11 -14.33 1.10
CA LYS A 138 -7.99 -15.17 2.30
C LYS A 138 -8.28 -14.42 3.58
N LEU A 139 -8.02 -13.11 3.62
CA LEU A 139 -8.32 -12.25 4.76
C LEU A 139 -9.75 -11.74 4.78
N GLY A 140 -10.55 -12.08 3.79
CA GLY A 140 -11.96 -11.70 3.74
C GLY A 140 -12.27 -10.43 2.96
N TYR A 141 -11.30 -9.86 2.25
CA TYR A 141 -11.54 -8.73 1.36
C TYR A 141 -12.28 -9.21 0.12
N LYS A 142 -13.28 -8.44 -0.30
CA LYS A 142 -14.15 -8.79 -1.43
C LYS A 142 -14.00 -7.78 -2.55
N GLU A 143 -14.02 -8.26 -3.78
CA GLU A 143 -14.04 -7.41 -4.96
C GLU A 143 -15.33 -6.58 -4.96
N LYS A 144 -15.19 -5.27 -5.16
CA LYS A 144 -16.32 -4.34 -5.22
C LYS A 144 -16.53 -3.77 -6.61
N ASN A 145 -15.43 -3.41 -7.30
CA ASN A 145 -15.48 -2.83 -8.62
C ASN A 145 -14.44 -3.50 -9.51
N ILE A 146 -14.81 -3.77 -10.74
CA ILE A 146 -13.90 -4.36 -11.72
C ILE A 146 -13.92 -3.48 -12.98
N LYS A 147 -12.76 -2.94 -13.35
CA LYS A 147 -12.61 -2.19 -14.60
C LYS A 147 -12.16 -3.15 -15.68
N MET A 148 -12.84 -3.11 -16.82
CA MET A 148 -12.55 -3.98 -17.96
C MET A 148 -12.37 -3.14 -19.21
N GLU A 149 -11.47 -3.58 -20.10
CA GLU A 149 -11.19 -2.89 -21.34
C GLU A 149 -10.84 -3.90 -22.43
N LYS A 150 -11.22 -3.60 -23.65
CA LYS A 150 -10.87 -4.41 -24.83
C LYS A 150 -10.31 -3.50 -25.89
N THR A 151 -9.16 -3.86 -26.44
CA THR A 151 -8.60 -3.18 -27.61
C THR A 151 -9.33 -3.66 -28.87
N LEU A 152 -9.77 -2.72 -29.70
CA LEU A 152 -10.50 -3.02 -30.94
C LEU A 152 -9.59 -3.10 -32.15
#